data_2a8c053bdebda1f805f6fc787fa08034
#
_entry.id   2a8c053bdebda1f805f6fc787fa08034
#
_cell.length_a   1.000
_cell.length_b   1.000
_cell.length_c   1.000
_cell.angle_alpha   90.00
_cell.angle_beta   90.00
_cell.angle_gamma   90.00
#
_symmetry.space_group_name_H-M   'P 1'
#
loop_
_entity.id
_entity.type
_entity.pdbx_description
1 polymer ?
#
loop_
_entity_poly.entity_id
_entity_poly.type
_entity_poly.pdbx_seq_one_letter_code
_entity_poly.pdbx_strand_id
1 'polypeptide(L)'
;MTQRRDHYSYTYYADAANAQSFDGRRFGGPIGDLVAAGQADVLASMLGPIQGRRIIDVGTGTGRGAFLLAGAGALVTGIDASEQMLDIARQRAADTRASVDFQLGDAHEIGFDDQSFDLAVSLRVLMHTPRWRQCIGELCRVASRGVVLDYPSATSTALVQSLARKLLHPFGLSSEPYRVFLDSQIRRELESHGFCVVSVHRQFVLPIALHKTVGSRRFTETTERRLARVGLLRFGSPVTIYAERV
;
A
#
# COMPACT_ATOMS: atom_id res chain seq x y z
N MET A 1 -9.94 -21.85 13.27
CA MET A 1 -10.53 -20.86 12.33
C MET A 1 -11.00 -19.55 12.98
N THR A 2 -11.01 -19.39 14.29
CA THR A 2 -11.66 -18.27 15.03
C THR A 2 -10.76 -17.05 15.30
N GLN A 3 -9.43 -17.12 15.19
CA GLN A 3 -8.52 -15.99 15.44
C GLN A 3 -8.34 -14.99 14.28
N ARG A 4 -8.97 -15.22 13.13
CA ARG A 4 -8.81 -14.40 11.91
C ARG A 4 -9.55 -13.07 11.93
N ARG A 5 -10.61 -12.91 12.73
CA ARG A 5 -11.52 -11.74 12.69
C ARG A 5 -11.31 -10.71 13.80
N ASP A 6 -10.39 -10.94 14.73
CA ASP A 6 -10.22 -10.07 15.92
C ASP A 6 -9.28 -8.88 15.71
N HIS A 7 -8.60 -8.79 14.57
CA HIS A 7 -7.74 -7.64 14.30
C HIS A 7 -8.57 -6.47 13.76
N TYR A 8 -8.30 -5.28 14.30
CA TYR A 8 -9.05 -4.05 13.98
C TYR A 8 -9.21 -3.77 12.48
N SER A 9 -8.24 -4.18 11.66
CA SER A 9 -8.29 -3.91 10.21
C SER A 9 -9.50 -4.56 9.54
N TYR A 10 -9.95 -5.73 10.02
CA TYR A 10 -11.12 -6.39 9.47
C TYR A 10 -12.43 -5.70 9.88
N THR A 11 -12.49 -5.12 11.08
CA THR A 11 -13.69 -4.43 11.57
C THR A 11 -13.76 -2.99 11.10
N TYR A 12 -12.63 -2.27 11.11
CA TYR A 12 -12.55 -0.86 10.75
C TYR A 12 -12.89 -0.61 9.27
N TYR A 13 -12.36 -1.43 8.37
CA TYR A 13 -12.62 -1.29 6.94
C TYR A 13 -13.94 -1.94 6.49
N ALA A 14 -14.53 -2.80 7.30
CA ALA A 14 -15.87 -3.34 7.09
C ALA A 14 -17.00 -2.36 7.48
N ASP A 15 -16.69 -1.23 8.12
CA ASP A 15 -17.66 -0.19 8.42
C ASP A 15 -17.90 0.69 7.17
N ALA A 16 -19.17 0.80 6.76
CA ALA A 16 -19.55 1.51 5.54
C ALA A 16 -19.19 3.02 5.56
N ALA A 17 -19.31 3.69 6.72
CA ALA A 17 -18.96 5.10 6.84
C ALA A 17 -17.44 5.31 6.73
N ASN A 18 -16.65 4.40 7.30
CA ASN A 18 -15.21 4.39 7.17
C ASN A 18 -14.76 4.15 5.73
N ALA A 19 -15.40 3.21 5.02
CA ALA A 19 -15.12 2.93 3.63
C ALA A 19 -15.44 4.13 2.73
N GLN A 20 -16.63 4.75 2.87
CA GLN A 20 -17.03 5.92 2.08
C GLN A 20 -16.12 7.14 2.28
N SER A 21 -15.69 7.40 3.52
CA SER A 21 -14.83 8.54 3.84
C SER A 21 -13.33 8.28 3.61
N PHE A 22 -12.95 7.04 3.28
CA PHE A 22 -11.55 6.60 3.20
C PHE A 22 -10.71 7.45 2.26
N ASP A 23 -11.14 7.61 1.01
CA ASP A 23 -10.39 8.35 0.01
C ASP A 23 -10.32 9.84 0.31
N GLY A 24 -11.42 10.44 0.73
CA GLY A 24 -11.44 11.86 1.12
C GLY A 24 -10.47 12.15 2.27
N ARG A 25 -10.44 11.29 3.28
CA ARG A 25 -9.51 11.43 4.41
C ARG A 25 -8.04 11.21 4.02
N ARG A 26 -7.78 10.25 3.14
CA ARG A 26 -6.42 9.83 2.81
C ARG A 26 -5.82 10.59 1.64
N PHE A 27 -6.60 10.82 0.62
CA PHE A 27 -6.18 11.38 -0.67
C PHE A 27 -6.89 12.69 -1.04
N GLY A 28 -7.71 13.24 -0.17
CA GLY A 28 -8.35 14.54 -0.40
C GLY A 28 -7.40 15.72 -0.28
N GLY A 29 -7.69 16.77 -1.07
CA GLY A 29 -6.96 18.01 -1.10
C GLY A 29 -5.58 17.94 -1.80
N PRO A 30 -4.90 19.10 -1.94
CA PRO A 30 -3.71 19.23 -2.80
C PRO A 30 -2.54 18.32 -2.39
N ILE A 31 -2.44 17.96 -1.11
CA ILE A 31 -1.40 17.04 -0.64
C ILE A 31 -1.80 15.58 -0.88
N GLY A 32 -3.09 15.26 -0.77
CA GLY A 32 -3.62 13.95 -1.14
C GLY A 32 -3.40 13.65 -2.63
N ASP A 33 -3.67 14.62 -3.49
CA ASP A 33 -3.42 14.53 -4.94
C ASP A 33 -1.93 14.32 -5.24
N LEU A 34 -1.04 15.04 -4.53
CA LEU A 34 0.41 14.86 -4.66
C LEU A 34 0.86 13.45 -4.28
N VAL A 35 0.31 12.89 -3.18
CA VAL A 35 0.60 11.51 -2.75
C VAL A 35 0.11 10.52 -3.80
N ALA A 36 -1.09 10.74 -4.35
CA ALA A 36 -1.67 9.88 -5.37
C ALA A 36 -0.85 9.88 -6.68
N ALA A 37 -0.48 11.06 -7.16
CA ALA A 37 0.37 11.21 -8.35
C ALA A 37 1.74 10.56 -8.12
N GLY A 38 2.39 10.82 -6.98
CA GLY A 38 3.67 10.21 -6.65
C GLY A 38 3.61 8.68 -6.57
N GLN A 39 2.51 8.10 -6.11
CA GLN A 39 2.32 6.65 -6.11
C GLN A 39 2.23 6.09 -7.54
N ALA A 40 1.51 6.78 -8.43
CA ALA A 40 1.40 6.40 -9.83
C ALA A 40 2.78 6.44 -10.54
N ASP A 41 3.54 7.53 -10.33
CA ASP A 41 4.89 7.70 -10.90
C ASP A 41 5.85 6.61 -10.41
N VAL A 42 5.78 6.26 -9.13
CA VAL A 42 6.60 5.18 -8.54
C VAL A 42 6.27 3.83 -9.16
N LEU A 43 4.99 3.48 -9.26
CA LEU A 43 4.57 2.23 -9.90
C LEU A 43 5.01 2.17 -11.36
N ALA A 44 4.80 3.23 -12.14
CA ALA A 44 5.22 3.29 -13.53
C ALA A 44 6.74 3.15 -13.69
N SER A 45 7.52 3.82 -12.83
CA SER A 45 8.98 3.76 -12.82
C SER A 45 9.53 2.37 -12.46
N MET A 46 8.91 1.69 -11.48
CA MET A 46 9.35 0.38 -11.00
C MET A 46 8.97 -0.77 -11.93
N LEU A 47 7.76 -0.72 -12.46
CA LEU A 47 7.20 -1.85 -13.22
C LEU A 47 7.51 -1.78 -14.72
N GLY A 48 7.83 -0.58 -15.25
CA GLY A 48 8.00 -0.39 -16.69
C GLY A 48 6.71 -0.74 -17.47
N PRO A 49 6.84 -1.23 -18.72
CA PRO A 49 5.67 -1.63 -19.51
C PRO A 49 4.96 -2.86 -18.94
N ILE A 50 3.68 -2.69 -18.56
CA ILE A 50 2.85 -3.75 -17.97
C ILE A 50 1.65 -4.14 -18.84
N GLN A 51 1.57 -3.64 -20.05
CA GLN A 51 0.47 -3.97 -20.96
C GLN A 51 0.32 -5.48 -21.17
N GLY A 52 -0.89 -5.99 -20.97
CA GLY A 52 -1.22 -7.42 -21.08
C GLY A 52 -0.71 -8.28 -19.94
N ARG A 53 0.00 -7.74 -18.93
CA ARG A 53 0.44 -8.47 -17.75
C ARG A 53 -0.74 -8.79 -16.84
N ARG A 54 -0.76 -9.99 -16.29
CA ARG A 54 -1.71 -10.37 -15.23
C ARG A 54 -1.18 -9.89 -13.89
N ILE A 55 -1.90 -8.98 -13.25
CA ILE A 55 -1.49 -8.37 -11.98
C ILE A 55 -2.58 -8.56 -10.94
N ILE A 56 -2.18 -9.01 -9.75
CA ILE A 56 -3.07 -9.01 -8.58
C ILE A 56 -2.73 -7.80 -7.68
N ASP A 57 -3.77 -7.02 -7.31
CA ASP A 57 -3.70 -5.93 -6.33
C ASP A 57 -4.31 -6.40 -5.01
N VAL A 58 -3.47 -6.72 -4.03
CA VAL A 58 -3.85 -7.33 -2.75
C VAL A 58 -4.07 -6.26 -1.69
N GLY A 59 -5.27 -6.22 -1.12
CA GLY A 59 -5.76 -5.13 -0.28
C GLY A 59 -6.09 -3.92 -1.13
N THR A 60 -6.79 -4.15 -2.25
CA THR A 60 -7.09 -3.14 -3.27
C THR A 60 -7.94 -1.97 -2.74
N GLY A 61 -8.66 -2.18 -1.64
CA GLY A 61 -9.55 -1.19 -1.03
C GLY A 61 -10.59 -0.68 -2.03
N THR A 62 -10.62 0.63 -2.24
CA THR A 62 -11.50 1.30 -3.20
C THR A 62 -11.01 1.23 -4.65
N GLY A 63 -10.05 0.34 -4.97
CA GLY A 63 -9.57 0.04 -6.32
C GLY A 63 -8.51 0.98 -6.89
N ARG A 64 -7.96 1.92 -6.12
CA ARG A 64 -7.06 2.97 -6.65
C ARG A 64 -5.82 2.42 -7.35
N GLY A 65 -5.11 1.46 -6.73
CA GLY A 65 -3.95 0.78 -7.32
C GLY A 65 -4.36 0.01 -8.57
N ALA A 66 -5.44 -0.76 -8.46
CA ALA A 66 -5.98 -1.55 -9.55
C ALA A 66 -6.34 -0.69 -10.78
N PHE A 67 -6.97 0.47 -10.60
CA PHE A 67 -7.29 1.38 -11.72
C PHE A 67 -6.05 1.98 -12.38
N LEU A 68 -5.01 2.32 -11.60
CA LEU A 68 -3.73 2.79 -12.16
C LEU A 68 -3.08 1.72 -13.04
N LEU A 69 -3.05 0.48 -12.57
CA LEU A 69 -2.48 -0.65 -13.29
C LEU A 69 -3.29 -1.00 -14.54
N ALA A 70 -4.62 -1.03 -14.43
CA ALA A 70 -5.51 -1.26 -15.57
C ALA A 70 -5.42 -0.15 -16.61
N GLY A 71 -5.31 1.12 -16.17
CA GLY A 71 -5.08 2.27 -17.06
C GLY A 71 -3.76 2.20 -17.82
N ALA A 72 -2.76 1.50 -17.28
CA ALA A 72 -1.49 1.19 -17.98
C ALA A 72 -1.56 -0.09 -18.85
N GLY A 73 -2.76 -0.66 -19.02
CA GLY A 73 -3.01 -1.79 -19.91
C GLY A 73 -2.82 -3.17 -19.31
N ALA A 74 -2.68 -3.29 -17.98
CA ALA A 74 -2.62 -4.59 -17.32
C ALA A 74 -3.99 -5.25 -17.21
N LEU A 75 -3.99 -6.59 -17.12
CA LEU A 75 -5.16 -7.40 -16.75
C LEU A 75 -5.16 -7.53 -15.21
N VAL A 76 -6.05 -6.81 -14.54
CA VAL A 76 -5.97 -6.65 -13.08
C VAL A 76 -7.09 -7.39 -12.36
N THR A 77 -6.70 -8.16 -11.34
CA THR A 77 -7.59 -8.69 -10.30
C THR A 77 -7.28 -7.96 -8.99
N GLY A 78 -8.28 -7.32 -8.40
CA GLY A 78 -8.16 -6.67 -7.08
C GLY A 78 -8.84 -7.51 -6.01
N ILE A 79 -8.15 -7.80 -4.91
CA ILE A 79 -8.76 -8.49 -3.77
C ILE A 79 -8.70 -7.62 -2.51
N ASP A 80 -9.75 -7.70 -1.70
CA ASP A 80 -9.81 -7.06 -0.37
C ASP A 80 -10.62 -7.92 0.59
N ALA A 81 -10.35 -7.82 1.88
CA ALA A 81 -11.10 -8.53 2.91
C ALA A 81 -12.42 -7.82 3.29
N SER A 82 -12.63 -6.59 2.80
CA SER A 82 -13.81 -5.76 3.05
C SER A 82 -14.70 -5.69 1.81
N GLU A 83 -15.89 -6.29 1.90
CA GLU A 83 -16.91 -6.18 0.85
C GLU A 83 -17.34 -4.72 0.65
N GLN A 84 -17.42 -3.91 1.71
CA GLN A 84 -17.77 -2.49 1.63
C GLN A 84 -16.77 -1.68 0.80
N MET A 85 -15.47 -1.99 0.90
CA MET A 85 -14.45 -1.39 0.05
C MET A 85 -14.61 -1.84 -1.41
N LEU A 86 -14.87 -3.13 -1.63
CA LEU A 86 -15.05 -3.69 -2.97
C LEU A 86 -16.31 -3.15 -3.66
N ASP A 87 -17.37 -2.88 -2.93
CA ASP A 87 -18.58 -2.26 -3.49
C ASP A 87 -18.27 -0.87 -4.06
N ILE A 88 -17.49 -0.08 -3.35
CA ILE A 88 -17.02 1.22 -3.85
C ILE A 88 -16.13 1.04 -5.10
N ALA A 89 -15.23 0.06 -5.08
CA ALA A 89 -14.35 -0.23 -6.22
C ALA A 89 -15.15 -0.67 -7.46
N ARG A 90 -16.13 -1.57 -7.29
CA ARG A 90 -17.02 -2.03 -8.39
C ARG A 90 -17.86 -0.89 -8.95
N GLN A 91 -18.42 -0.02 -8.08
CA GLN A 91 -19.17 1.16 -8.53
C GLN A 91 -18.29 2.06 -9.39
N ARG A 92 -17.06 2.36 -8.96
CA ARG A 92 -16.11 3.16 -9.72
C ARG A 92 -15.71 2.51 -11.05
N ALA A 93 -15.52 1.19 -11.06
CA ALA A 93 -15.24 0.47 -12.30
C ALA A 93 -16.40 0.65 -13.31
N ALA A 94 -17.64 0.54 -12.85
CA ALA A 94 -18.82 0.78 -13.67
C ALA A 94 -18.87 2.21 -14.20
N ASP A 95 -18.65 3.22 -13.34
CA ASP A 95 -18.69 4.64 -13.71
C ASP A 95 -17.60 5.02 -14.71
N THR A 96 -16.40 4.44 -14.60
CA THR A 96 -15.24 4.71 -15.46
C THR A 96 -15.10 3.73 -16.64
N ARG A 97 -15.93 2.69 -16.69
CA ARG A 97 -15.84 1.55 -17.63
C ARG A 97 -14.46 0.88 -17.61
N ALA A 98 -13.82 0.88 -16.43
CA ALA A 98 -12.55 0.21 -16.25
C ALA A 98 -12.73 -1.30 -16.11
N SER A 99 -11.91 -2.07 -16.83
CA SER A 99 -11.94 -3.54 -16.75
C SER A 99 -11.00 -4.01 -15.63
N VAL A 100 -11.56 -4.19 -14.43
CA VAL A 100 -10.88 -4.76 -13.26
C VAL A 100 -11.81 -5.78 -12.63
N ASP A 101 -11.28 -6.96 -12.32
CA ASP A 101 -12.00 -8.00 -11.59
C ASP A 101 -11.80 -7.81 -10.08
N PHE A 102 -12.88 -7.54 -9.33
CA PHE A 102 -12.84 -7.33 -7.88
C PHE A 102 -13.45 -8.49 -7.12
N GLN A 103 -12.65 -9.16 -6.28
CA GLN A 103 -13.03 -10.34 -5.51
C GLN A 103 -12.77 -10.18 -4.02
N LEU A 104 -13.64 -10.77 -3.18
CA LEU A 104 -13.39 -10.88 -1.74
C LEU A 104 -12.23 -11.84 -1.50
N GLY A 105 -11.22 -11.42 -0.73
CA GLY A 105 -10.04 -12.24 -0.46
C GLY A 105 -9.25 -11.75 0.74
N ASP A 106 -8.50 -12.68 1.36
CA ASP A 106 -7.62 -12.38 2.51
C ASP A 106 -6.17 -12.38 2.04
N ALA A 107 -5.42 -11.31 2.35
CA ALA A 107 -4.00 -11.19 2.05
C ALA A 107 -3.12 -12.27 2.72
N HIS A 108 -3.65 -12.99 3.73
CA HIS A 108 -2.97 -14.08 4.40
C HIS A 108 -3.25 -15.46 3.80
N GLU A 109 -4.19 -15.54 2.87
CA GLU A 109 -4.58 -16.78 2.17
C GLU A 109 -5.23 -16.38 0.85
N ILE A 110 -4.40 -16.11 -0.14
CA ILE A 110 -4.83 -15.68 -1.47
C ILE A 110 -5.36 -16.89 -2.23
N GLY A 111 -6.65 -16.87 -2.60
CA GLY A 111 -7.38 -17.99 -3.21
C GLY A 111 -7.03 -18.25 -4.68
N PHE A 112 -5.78 -18.08 -5.10
CA PHE A 112 -5.29 -18.33 -6.44
C PHE A 112 -4.09 -19.29 -6.39
N ASP A 113 -3.85 -20.00 -7.49
CA ASP A 113 -2.75 -20.94 -7.64
C ASP A 113 -1.37 -20.24 -7.63
N ASP A 114 -0.33 -21.00 -7.36
CA ASP A 114 1.06 -20.54 -7.41
C ASP A 114 1.36 -19.95 -8.79
N GLN A 115 2.03 -18.80 -8.80
CA GLN A 115 2.50 -18.13 -10.01
C GLN A 115 1.38 -17.83 -11.05
N SER A 116 0.15 -17.68 -10.60
CA SER A 116 -1.01 -17.39 -11.47
C SER A 116 -1.02 -15.96 -12.00
N PHE A 117 -0.20 -15.07 -11.43
CA PHE A 117 -0.02 -13.69 -11.88
C PHE A 117 1.43 -13.40 -12.27
N ASP A 118 1.65 -12.47 -13.20
CA ASP A 118 3.00 -11.97 -13.51
C ASP A 118 3.56 -11.17 -12.32
N LEU A 119 2.72 -10.32 -11.73
CA LEU A 119 3.09 -9.42 -10.65
C LEU A 119 2.03 -9.44 -9.54
N ALA A 120 2.48 -9.32 -8.29
CA ALA A 120 1.64 -9.04 -7.15
C ALA A 120 1.96 -7.65 -6.59
N VAL A 121 0.94 -6.83 -6.38
CA VAL A 121 1.06 -5.48 -5.85
C VAL A 121 0.26 -5.40 -4.55
N SER A 122 0.83 -4.78 -3.52
CA SER A 122 0.15 -4.58 -2.24
C SER A 122 0.58 -3.25 -1.62
N LEU A 123 -0.29 -2.25 -1.69
CA LEU A 123 0.02 -0.88 -1.28
C LEU A 123 -0.80 -0.46 -0.07
N ARG A 124 -0.13 0.03 0.97
CA ARG A 124 -0.75 0.51 2.22
C ARG A 124 -1.45 -0.58 3.04
N VAL A 125 -1.08 -1.83 2.85
CA VAL A 125 -1.69 -3.02 3.47
C VAL A 125 -0.80 -3.59 4.57
N LEU A 126 0.48 -3.80 4.32
CA LEU A 126 1.38 -4.56 5.18
C LEU A 126 1.41 -4.05 6.63
N MET A 127 1.32 -2.73 6.83
CA MET A 127 1.28 -2.09 8.15
C MET A 127 0.05 -2.45 8.99
N HIS A 128 -1.01 -2.93 8.34
CA HIS A 128 -2.29 -3.31 8.96
C HIS A 128 -2.50 -4.83 9.02
N THR A 129 -1.57 -5.64 8.49
CA THR A 129 -1.69 -7.10 8.51
C THR A 129 -1.08 -7.68 9.78
N PRO A 130 -1.84 -8.48 10.57
CA PRO A 130 -1.33 -9.07 11.82
C PRO A 130 -0.19 -10.07 11.55
N ARG A 131 -0.30 -10.86 10.50
CA ARG A 131 0.67 -11.89 10.08
C ARG A 131 1.39 -11.46 8.80
N TRP A 132 2.07 -10.32 8.83
CA TRP A 132 2.70 -9.69 7.67
C TRP A 132 3.67 -10.60 6.89
N ARG A 133 4.36 -11.54 7.58
CA ARG A 133 5.23 -12.51 6.89
C ARG A 133 4.43 -13.46 6.01
N GLN A 134 3.30 -13.95 6.51
CA GLN A 134 2.41 -14.79 5.72
C GLN A 134 1.86 -14.01 4.51
N CYS A 135 1.52 -12.73 4.69
CA CYS A 135 1.08 -11.88 3.59
C CYS A 135 2.18 -11.76 2.51
N ILE A 136 3.45 -11.51 2.89
CA ILE A 136 4.56 -11.49 1.93
C ILE A 136 4.72 -12.85 1.25
N GLY A 137 4.65 -13.95 2.00
CA GLY A 137 4.73 -15.31 1.45
C GLY A 137 3.66 -15.57 0.39
N GLU A 138 2.42 -15.17 0.64
CA GLU A 138 1.32 -15.30 -0.31
C GLU A 138 1.50 -14.43 -1.57
N LEU A 139 1.95 -13.18 -1.40
CA LEU A 139 2.32 -12.34 -2.55
C LEU A 139 3.39 -12.98 -3.42
N CYS A 140 4.45 -13.53 -2.78
CA CYS A 140 5.52 -14.24 -3.47
C CYS A 140 5.04 -15.55 -4.12
N ARG A 141 4.12 -16.26 -3.48
CA ARG A 141 3.58 -17.51 -4.00
C ARG A 141 2.81 -17.31 -5.31
N VAL A 142 1.92 -16.33 -5.33
CA VAL A 142 1.05 -16.10 -6.50
C VAL A 142 1.74 -15.34 -7.64
N ALA A 143 2.86 -14.67 -7.39
CA ALA A 143 3.61 -13.90 -8.39
C ALA A 143 4.66 -14.77 -9.08
N SER A 144 4.65 -14.83 -10.42
CA SER A 144 5.66 -15.55 -11.19
C SER A 144 6.94 -14.74 -11.45
N ARG A 145 6.87 -13.40 -11.43
CA ARG A 145 7.99 -12.52 -11.82
C ARG A 145 8.38 -11.53 -10.75
N GLY A 146 7.42 -10.84 -10.13
CA GLY A 146 7.78 -9.77 -9.21
C GLY A 146 6.68 -9.38 -8.24
N VAL A 147 7.12 -8.75 -7.14
CA VAL A 147 6.25 -8.24 -6.06
C VAL A 147 6.57 -6.77 -5.82
N VAL A 148 5.53 -5.93 -5.78
CA VAL A 148 5.61 -4.55 -5.29
C VAL A 148 4.84 -4.44 -3.98
N LEU A 149 5.48 -3.92 -2.96
CA LEU A 149 4.81 -3.61 -1.70
C LEU A 149 5.35 -2.34 -1.07
N ASP A 150 4.55 -1.72 -0.21
CA ASP A 150 5.00 -0.57 0.57
C ASP A 150 4.85 -0.79 2.08
N TYR A 151 5.64 -0.04 2.84
CA TYR A 151 5.60 -0.07 4.30
C TYR A 151 6.13 1.24 4.91
N PRO A 152 5.66 1.62 6.11
CA PRO A 152 6.26 2.71 6.87
C PRO A 152 7.58 2.26 7.49
N SER A 153 8.65 3.03 7.22
CA SER A 153 9.99 2.69 7.69
C SER A 153 10.18 3.02 9.18
N ALA A 154 10.77 2.09 9.93
CA ALA A 154 11.15 2.28 11.32
C ALA A 154 12.32 3.27 11.49
N THR A 155 13.05 3.60 10.44
CA THR A 155 14.13 4.60 10.47
C THR A 155 13.64 6.02 10.15
N SER A 156 12.32 6.20 10.00
CA SER A 156 11.69 7.47 9.66
C SER A 156 10.88 8.06 10.83
N THR A 157 10.32 9.23 10.60
CA THR A 157 9.34 9.86 11.51
C THR A 157 8.11 8.99 11.77
N ALA A 158 7.85 7.97 10.94
CA ALA A 158 6.76 7.02 11.14
C ALA A 158 6.91 6.20 12.42
N LEU A 159 8.15 5.94 12.90
CA LEU A 159 8.37 5.29 14.19
C LEU A 159 7.80 6.12 15.34
N VAL A 160 8.15 7.41 15.39
CA VAL A 160 7.65 8.33 16.43
C VAL A 160 6.14 8.43 16.39
N GLN A 161 5.55 8.53 15.20
CA GLN A 161 4.10 8.57 15.02
C GLN A 161 3.43 7.26 15.48
N SER A 162 4.02 6.10 15.16
CA SER A 162 3.50 4.80 15.59
C SER A 162 3.53 4.64 17.11
N LEU A 163 4.64 5.06 17.75
CA LEU A 163 4.78 5.05 19.21
C LEU A 163 3.78 6.00 19.89
N ALA A 164 3.65 7.22 19.39
CA ALA A 164 2.67 8.17 19.90
C ALA A 164 1.24 7.64 19.79
N ARG A 165 0.86 7.01 18.67
CA ARG A 165 -0.45 6.39 18.52
C ARG A 165 -0.67 5.25 19.53
N LYS A 166 0.31 4.39 19.74
CA LYS A 166 0.21 3.30 20.73
C LYS A 166 -0.02 3.82 22.15
N LEU A 167 0.64 4.92 22.51
CA LEU A 167 0.48 5.55 23.83
C LEU A 167 -0.87 6.25 23.99
N LEU A 168 -1.40 6.88 22.95
CA LEU A 168 -2.60 7.70 23.00
C LEU A 168 -3.90 6.92 22.70
N HIS A 169 -3.78 5.78 22.00
CA HIS A 169 -4.92 4.96 21.59
C HIS A 169 -5.80 4.48 22.76
N PRO A 170 -5.24 3.96 23.90
CA PRO A 170 -6.06 3.53 25.03
C PRO A 170 -6.92 4.64 25.64
N PHE A 171 -6.57 5.91 25.40
CA PHE A 171 -7.30 7.07 25.89
C PHE A 171 -8.29 7.64 24.85
N GLY A 172 -8.44 6.97 23.69
CA GLY A 172 -9.30 7.46 22.60
C GLY A 172 -8.77 8.72 21.89
N LEU A 173 -7.51 9.11 22.15
CA LEU A 173 -6.91 10.35 21.65
C LEU A 173 -6.19 10.18 20.30
N SER A 174 -6.14 8.97 19.76
CA SER A 174 -5.50 8.69 18.47
C SER A 174 -6.22 7.62 17.67
N SER A 175 -6.02 7.65 16.35
CA SER A 175 -6.41 6.56 15.46
C SER A 175 -5.63 5.27 15.77
N GLU A 176 -6.12 4.15 15.22
CA GLU A 176 -5.51 2.83 15.37
C GLU A 176 -4.00 2.83 15.14
N PRO A 177 -3.22 2.15 15.99
CA PRO A 177 -1.79 2.00 15.82
C PRO A 177 -1.48 1.18 14.57
N TYR A 178 -0.38 1.49 13.90
CA TYR A 178 0.10 0.72 12.77
C TYR A 178 1.54 0.24 13.02
N ARG A 179 1.93 -0.82 12.32
CA ARG A 179 3.27 -1.38 12.42
C ARG A 179 4.23 -0.61 11.51
N VAL A 180 5.45 -0.41 11.99
CA VAL A 180 6.60 0.07 11.20
C VAL A 180 7.60 -1.06 11.03
N PHE A 181 8.40 -1.00 9.97
CA PHE A 181 9.33 -2.08 9.61
C PHE A 181 10.74 -1.57 9.40
N LEU A 182 11.73 -2.40 9.74
CA LEU A 182 13.09 -2.23 9.27
C LEU A 182 13.19 -2.80 7.84
N ASP A 183 13.90 -2.13 6.97
CA ASP A 183 14.10 -2.58 5.58
C ASP A 183 14.70 -3.99 5.51
N SER A 184 15.60 -4.31 6.45
CA SER A 184 16.22 -5.63 6.55
C SER A 184 15.22 -6.76 6.87
N GLN A 185 14.14 -6.46 7.58
CA GLN A 185 13.09 -7.46 7.87
C GLN A 185 12.33 -7.82 6.60
N ILE A 186 11.97 -6.79 5.80
CA ILE A 186 11.23 -7.00 4.56
C ILE A 186 12.10 -7.69 3.51
N ARG A 187 13.37 -7.26 3.36
CA ARG A 187 14.31 -7.89 2.43
C ARG A 187 14.51 -9.37 2.74
N ARG A 188 14.81 -9.72 4.00
CA ARG A 188 15.03 -11.12 4.40
C ARG A 188 13.79 -11.98 4.16
N GLU A 189 12.60 -11.43 4.38
CA GLU A 189 11.37 -12.18 4.14
C GLU A 189 11.15 -12.44 2.64
N LEU A 190 11.37 -11.46 1.78
CA LEU A 190 11.32 -11.64 0.32
C LEU A 190 12.39 -12.63 -0.17
N GLU A 191 13.62 -12.51 0.33
CA GLU A 191 14.73 -13.42 0.01
C GLU A 191 14.42 -14.87 0.42
N SER A 192 13.77 -15.09 1.56
CA SER A 192 13.35 -16.42 2.01
C SER A 192 12.33 -17.10 1.09
N HIS A 193 11.64 -16.30 0.25
CA HIS A 193 10.70 -16.78 -0.77
C HIS A 193 11.27 -16.73 -2.20
N GLY A 194 12.59 -16.57 -2.37
CA GLY A 194 13.26 -16.55 -3.68
C GLY A 194 13.07 -15.26 -4.47
N PHE A 195 12.92 -14.11 -3.77
CA PHE A 195 12.82 -12.80 -4.40
C PHE A 195 13.96 -11.88 -3.98
N CYS A 196 14.56 -11.16 -4.93
CA CYS A 196 15.59 -10.16 -4.67
C CYS A 196 15.03 -8.75 -4.88
N VAL A 197 15.26 -7.83 -3.93
CA VAL A 197 14.84 -6.43 -4.07
C VAL A 197 15.73 -5.72 -5.08
N VAL A 198 15.15 -5.28 -6.19
CA VAL A 198 15.83 -4.61 -7.30
C VAL A 198 15.62 -3.12 -7.33
N SER A 199 14.53 -2.61 -6.73
CA SER A 199 14.25 -1.18 -6.66
C SER A 199 13.66 -0.78 -5.32
N VAL A 200 14.05 0.40 -4.82
CA VAL A 200 13.56 0.98 -3.57
C VAL A 200 13.27 2.46 -3.80
N HIS A 201 12.04 2.87 -3.49
CA HIS A 201 11.64 4.27 -3.50
C HIS A 201 11.21 4.70 -2.11
N ARG A 202 11.68 5.89 -1.68
CA ARG A 202 11.29 6.52 -0.41
C ARG A 202 10.60 7.83 -0.71
N GLN A 203 9.48 8.06 -0.03
CA GLN A 203 8.71 9.28 -0.28
C GLN A 203 9.13 10.41 0.67
N PHE A 204 8.27 10.80 1.59
CA PHE A 204 8.42 12.00 2.40
C PHE A 204 9.40 11.81 3.55
N VAL A 205 10.30 12.77 3.75
CA VAL A 205 11.17 12.86 4.93
C VAL A 205 10.37 13.38 6.13
N LEU A 206 9.57 14.42 5.92
CA LEU A 206 8.70 14.96 6.96
C LEU A 206 7.38 14.19 7.05
N PRO A 207 6.73 14.20 8.22
CA PRO A 207 5.43 13.57 8.38
C PRO A 207 4.38 14.11 7.40
N ILE A 208 3.66 13.20 6.73
CA ILE A 208 2.59 13.61 5.81
C ILE A 208 1.51 14.45 6.51
N ALA A 209 1.29 14.24 7.82
CA ALA A 209 0.38 15.03 8.62
C ALA A 209 0.79 16.52 8.64
N LEU A 210 2.10 16.81 8.74
CA LEU A 210 2.61 18.19 8.68
C LEU A 210 2.31 18.83 7.33
N HIS A 211 2.56 18.11 6.23
CA HIS A 211 2.25 18.61 4.89
C HIS A 211 0.75 18.88 4.71
N LYS A 212 -0.10 17.99 5.22
CA LYS A 212 -1.56 18.18 5.20
C LYS A 212 -2.02 19.38 6.02
N THR A 213 -1.42 19.61 7.18
CA THR A 213 -1.71 20.79 8.02
C THR A 213 -1.33 22.09 7.33
N VAL A 214 -0.15 22.13 6.67
CA VAL A 214 0.28 23.29 5.88
C VAL A 214 -0.57 23.46 4.61
N GLY A 215 -1.04 22.37 4.00
CA GLY A 215 -1.94 22.36 2.85
C GLY A 215 -1.35 22.93 1.55
N SER A 216 -0.05 23.22 1.49
CA SER A 216 0.60 23.85 0.35
C SER A 216 1.46 22.84 -0.43
N ARG A 217 1.05 22.56 -1.67
CA ARG A 217 1.82 21.72 -2.60
C ARG A 217 3.23 22.27 -2.83
N ARG A 218 3.35 23.59 -3.07
CA ARG A 218 4.64 24.25 -3.28
C ARG A 218 5.58 24.11 -2.08
N PHE A 219 5.05 24.26 -0.87
CA PHE A 219 5.81 24.03 0.37
C PHE A 219 6.33 22.59 0.43
N THR A 220 5.43 21.63 0.23
CA THR A 220 5.76 20.19 0.26
C THR A 220 6.86 19.85 -0.73
N GLU A 221 6.66 20.17 -2.02
CA GLU A 221 7.63 19.84 -3.08
C GLU A 221 8.99 20.51 -2.85
N THR A 222 8.98 21.78 -2.42
CA THR A 222 10.24 22.53 -2.20
C THR A 222 11.01 22.00 -1.00
N THR A 223 10.29 21.72 0.10
CA THR A 223 10.91 21.24 1.35
C THR A 223 11.45 19.83 1.17
N GLU A 224 10.66 18.92 0.63
CA GLU A 224 11.08 17.54 0.40
C GLU A 224 12.25 17.45 -0.59
N ARG A 225 12.24 18.26 -1.66
CA ARG A 225 13.37 18.35 -2.59
C ARG A 225 14.66 18.86 -1.93
N ARG A 226 14.58 19.84 -1.02
CA ARG A 226 15.74 20.31 -0.26
C ARG A 226 16.28 19.24 0.68
N LEU A 227 15.40 18.55 1.41
CA LEU A 227 15.78 17.45 2.30
C LEU A 227 16.41 16.29 1.53
N ALA A 228 15.88 15.96 0.36
CA ALA A 228 16.45 14.94 -0.51
C ALA A 228 17.87 15.31 -0.98
N ARG A 229 18.11 16.59 -1.35
CA ARG A 229 19.44 17.07 -1.79
C ARG A 229 20.51 16.96 -0.71
N VAL A 230 20.16 17.07 0.57
CA VAL A 230 21.10 16.89 1.69
C VAL A 230 21.15 15.45 2.20
N GLY A 231 20.61 14.48 1.42
CA GLY A 231 20.71 13.06 1.70
C GLY A 231 19.76 12.53 2.76
N LEU A 232 18.77 13.32 3.21
CA LEU A 232 17.82 12.90 4.23
C LEU A 232 16.71 11.99 3.69
N LEU A 233 16.58 11.83 2.37
CA LEU A 233 15.58 10.93 1.79
C LEU A 233 15.76 9.48 2.25
N ARG A 234 16.95 9.09 2.69
CA ARG A 234 17.20 7.77 3.32
C ARG A 234 16.31 7.48 4.53
N PHE A 235 15.76 8.53 5.16
CA PHE A 235 14.81 8.44 6.27
C PHE A 235 13.35 8.65 5.82
N GLY A 236 13.08 8.66 4.52
CA GLY A 236 11.75 8.87 3.96
C GLY A 236 10.81 7.69 4.21
N SER A 237 9.50 8.00 4.27
CA SER A 237 8.40 7.04 4.47
C SER A 237 7.12 7.51 3.78
N PRO A 238 6.31 6.62 3.17
CA PRO A 238 6.52 5.18 3.08
C PRO A 238 7.70 4.82 2.17
N VAL A 239 8.16 3.58 2.34
CA VAL A 239 9.11 2.92 1.44
C VAL A 239 8.33 2.00 0.54
N THR A 240 8.46 2.17 -0.77
CA THR A 240 7.95 1.23 -1.78
C THR A 240 9.12 0.45 -2.34
N ILE A 241 8.98 -0.86 -2.44
CA ILE A 241 10.00 -1.74 -3.00
C ILE A 241 9.41 -2.56 -4.14
N TYR A 242 10.28 -2.87 -5.10
CA TYR A 242 10.02 -3.87 -6.12
C TYR A 242 11.07 -4.98 -5.99
N ALA A 243 10.61 -6.21 -5.92
CA ALA A 243 11.44 -7.40 -5.85
C ALA A 243 11.10 -8.34 -6.99
N GLU A 244 12.10 -8.93 -7.60
CA GLU A 244 11.97 -9.90 -8.69
C GLU A 244 12.30 -11.31 -8.20
N ARG A 245 11.66 -12.31 -8.80
CA ARG A 245 11.95 -13.72 -8.56
C ARG A 245 13.33 -14.06 -9.13
N VAL A 246 14.14 -14.74 -8.32
CA VAL A 246 15.50 -15.21 -8.68
C VAL A 246 15.45 -16.64 -9.21
#